data_9cf33e9777ddeceb5c476a08e4628876
#
_entry.id   9cf33e9777ddeceb5c476a08e4628876
#
_cell.length_a   1.000
_cell.length_b   1.000
_cell.length_c   1.000
_cell.angle_alpha   90.00
_cell.angle_beta   90.00
_cell.angle_gamma   90.00
#
_symmetry.space_group_name_H-M   'P 1'
#
loop_
_entity.id
_entity.type
_entity.pdbx_description
1 polymer ?
#
loop_
_entity_poly.entity_id
_entity_poly.type
_entity_poly.pdbx_seq_one_letter_code
_entity_poly.pdbx_strand_id
1 'polypeptide(L)'
;PIDAAKAMWAFYEYPDTTFESLITPFNFPTLRTKAKFCAIPSTSGTATEVTAFSVITDYAKGIKYPLADFNITPDVAIVDPALAETMPKKLTAHTGMDALTHCMEAYVSTCASMFTDANALHGIREIVEWLPKSYAGDHEARQHMHEAQCIAGIAFSSGLLGIVHSMAHKTGAAFENGHIIHGAANAMYLGKVIQWNSKDPRAAERYAYVAKEILHLPGETNEELIAALVQKIRDLNDQLNIPQSIKDYANGGVKVDAENPQMVSEEEFLAKLPEIAANAEQDACTPENPRETKAADFEKILKACYYDTDIDF
;
A
#
# COMPACT_ATOMS: atom_id res chain seq x y z
N PRO A 1 9.80 -9.41 -9.13
CA PRO A 1 10.08 -10.72 -9.74
C PRO A 1 8.90 -11.69 -9.68
N ILE A 2 8.22 -11.85 -8.49
CA ILE A 2 7.07 -12.78 -8.37
C ILE A 2 5.93 -12.33 -9.29
N ASP A 3 5.62 -11.04 -9.38
CA ASP A 3 4.60 -10.51 -10.29
C ASP A 3 4.88 -10.88 -11.76
N ALA A 4 6.13 -10.67 -12.20
CA ALA A 4 6.54 -11.09 -13.54
C ALA A 4 6.38 -12.61 -13.73
N ALA A 5 6.74 -13.41 -12.73
CA ALA A 5 6.59 -14.86 -12.79
C ALA A 5 5.12 -15.31 -12.87
N LYS A 6 4.20 -14.62 -12.18
CA LYS A 6 2.75 -14.86 -12.29
C LYS A 6 2.24 -14.63 -13.73
N ALA A 7 2.64 -13.51 -14.35
CA ALA A 7 2.31 -13.25 -15.75
C ALA A 7 2.94 -14.28 -16.70
N MET A 8 4.22 -14.61 -16.49
CA MET A 8 4.93 -15.63 -17.27
C MET A 8 4.28 -17.02 -17.14
N TRP A 9 3.69 -17.35 -16.00
CA TRP A 9 2.97 -18.61 -15.79
C TRP A 9 1.81 -18.76 -16.76
N ALA A 10 1.03 -17.71 -17.03
CA ALA A 10 -0.04 -17.73 -18.02
C ALA A 10 0.49 -18.01 -19.43
N PHE A 11 1.57 -17.35 -19.85
CA PHE A 11 2.20 -17.59 -21.16
C PHE A 11 2.84 -18.99 -21.28
N TYR A 12 3.39 -19.52 -20.16
CA TYR A 12 3.93 -20.88 -20.14
C TYR A 12 2.85 -21.96 -20.35
N GLU A 13 1.70 -21.78 -19.71
CA GLU A 13 0.58 -22.73 -19.85
C GLU A 13 -0.14 -22.55 -21.18
N TYR A 14 -0.30 -21.33 -21.65
CA TYR A 14 -1.04 -20.97 -22.87
C TYR A 14 -0.21 -20.00 -23.72
N PRO A 15 0.66 -20.51 -24.61
CA PRO A 15 1.56 -19.68 -25.41
C PRO A 15 0.88 -18.68 -26.35
N ASP A 16 -0.39 -18.91 -26.70
CA ASP A 16 -1.20 -18.03 -27.55
C ASP A 16 -1.87 -16.90 -26.77
N THR A 17 -1.70 -16.83 -25.44
CA THR A 17 -2.22 -15.75 -24.59
C THR A 17 -1.52 -14.45 -24.92
N THR A 18 -2.26 -13.35 -25.00
CA THR A 18 -1.69 -12.02 -25.18
C THR A 18 -1.69 -11.22 -23.87
N PHE A 19 -0.79 -10.25 -23.73
CA PHE A 19 -0.77 -9.38 -22.56
C PHE A 19 -2.07 -8.57 -22.45
N GLU A 20 -2.62 -8.13 -23.57
CA GLU A 20 -3.89 -7.41 -23.67
C GLU A 20 -5.07 -8.21 -23.08
N SER A 21 -5.08 -9.52 -23.25
CA SER A 21 -6.12 -10.37 -22.66
C SER A 21 -6.00 -10.46 -21.13
N LEU A 22 -4.77 -10.39 -20.59
CA LEU A 22 -4.52 -10.48 -19.15
C LEU A 22 -4.79 -9.17 -18.40
N ILE A 23 -4.79 -8.03 -19.10
CA ILE A 23 -5.10 -6.71 -18.50
C ILE A 23 -6.56 -6.65 -18.02
N THR A 24 -7.47 -7.36 -18.70
CA THR A 24 -8.86 -7.42 -18.28
C THR A 24 -8.97 -8.21 -16.97
N PRO A 25 -9.49 -7.62 -15.90
CA PRO A 25 -9.62 -8.32 -14.62
C PRO A 25 -10.45 -9.61 -14.74
N PHE A 26 -10.02 -10.64 -14.03
CA PHE A 26 -10.67 -11.97 -13.98
C PHE A 26 -10.82 -12.64 -15.34
N ASN A 27 -9.86 -12.41 -16.25
CA ASN A 27 -9.83 -12.99 -17.59
C ASN A 27 -8.60 -13.89 -17.84
N PHE A 28 -7.95 -14.35 -16.79
CA PHE A 28 -6.88 -15.34 -16.93
C PHE A 28 -7.45 -16.70 -17.33
N PRO A 29 -6.72 -17.46 -18.16
CA PRO A 29 -7.09 -18.84 -18.41
C PRO A 29 -6.94 -19.68 -17.13
N THR A 30 -7.60 -20.84 -17.09
CA THR A 30 -7.44 -21.77 -15.95
C THR A 30 -6.03 -22.32 -15.91
N LEU A 31 -5.25 -21.87 -14.93
CA LEU A 31 -3.86 -22.29 -14.72
C LEU A 31 -3.77 -23.67 -14.01
N ARG A 32 -2.57 -24.17 -13.78
CA ARG A 32 -2.25 -25.46 -13.13
C ARG A 32 -2.44 -26.67 -14.00
N THR A 33 -2.48 -26.51 -15.33
CA THR A 33 -2.56 -27.63 -16.29
C THR A 33 -1.19 -28.22 -16.57
N LYS A 34 -0.12 -27.40 -16.57
CA LYS A 34 1.27 -27.82 -16.84
C LYS A 34 2.15 -27.68 -15.60
N ALA A 35 1.95 -26.65 -14.78
CA ALA A 35 2.78 -26.35 -13.62
C ALA A 35 1.97 -25.80 -12.45
N LYS A 36 2.46 -26.03 -11.24
CA LYS A 36 2.06 -25.33 -10.03
C LYS A 36 3.05 -24.20 -9.74
N PHE A 37 2.62 -23.21 -8.97
CA PHE A 37 3.40 -22.03 -8.66
C PHE A 37 3.77 -22.01 -7.17
N CYS A 38 5.08 -21.99 -6.88
CA CYS A 38 5.60 -21.76 -5.55
C CYS A 38 6.28 -20.38 -5.51
N ALA A 39 5.89 -19.54 -4.56
CA ALA A 39 6.47 -18.21 -4.37
C ALA A 39 7.23 -18.13 -3.05
N ILE A 40 8.43 -17.52 -3.10
CA ILE A 40 9.31 -17.33 -1.95
C ILE A 40 9.69 -15.85 -1.91
N PRO A 41 9.09 -15.03 -1.03
CA PRO A 41 9.39 -13.61 -0.97
C PRO A 41 10.75 -13.34 -0.32
N SER A 42 11.43 -12.29 -0.77
CA SER A 42 12.67 -11.77 -0.18
C SER A 42 12.52 -10.34 0.33
N THR A 43 11.29 -9.84 0.39
CA THR A 43 10.93 -8.54 0.95
C THR A 43 9.73 -8.69 1.88
N SER A 44 9.65 -7.84 2.89
CA SER A 44 8.56 -7.84 3.87
C SER A 44 7.62 -6.66 3.60
N GLY A 45 6.67 -6.82 2.66
CA GLY A 45 5.76 -5.72 2.31
C GLY A 45 4.65 -6.08 1.32
N THR A 46 5.01 -6.46 0.10
CA THR A 46 4.05 -6.58 -1.03
C THR A 46 3.12 -7.78 -0.94
N ALA A 47 3.51 -8.82 -0.18
CA ALA A 47 2.74 -10.04 -0.02
C ALA A 47 2.31 -10.73 -1.34
N THR A 48 3.06 -10.53 -2.42
CA THR A 48 2.69 -11.07 -3.73
C THR A 48 2.68 -12.60 -3.76
N GLU A 49 3.32 -13.25 -2.78
CA GLU A 49 3.32 -14.71 -2.61
C GLU A 49 1.96 -15.31 -2.22
N VAL A 50 1.03 -14.49 -1.74
CA VAL A 50 -0.32 -14.95 -1.29
C VAL A 50 -1.48 -14.20 -1.96
N THR A 51 -1.19 -13.32 -2.92
CA THR A 51 -2.22 -12.46 -3.50
C THR A 51 -2.63 -12.84 -4.91
N ALA A 52 -3.85 -12.47 -5.27
CA ALA A 52 -4.46 -12.63 -6.59
C ALA A 52 -4.07 -11.52 -7.58
N PHE A 53 -2.95 -10.80 -7.33
CA PHE A 53 -2.52 -9.65 -8.11
C PHE A 53 -1.12 -9.83 -8.68
N SER A 54 -0.86 -9.17 -9.82
CA SER A 54 0.44 -9.06 -10.46
C SER A 54 0.54 -7.68 -11.12
N VAL A 55 1.42 -6.81 -10.63
CA VAL A 55 1.57 -5.46 -11.16
C VAL A 55 2.73 -5.42 -12.15
N ILE A 56 2.41 -5.18 -13.43
CA ILE A 56 3.37 -5.15 -14.54
C ILE A 56 3.44 -3.74 -15.12
N THR A 57 4.65 -3.22 -15.28
CA THR A 57 4.88 -1.92 -15.91
C THR A 57 5.16 -2.09 -17.40
N ASP A 58 4.34 -1.49 -18.24
CA ASP A 58 4.64 -1.27 -19.66
C ASP A 58 5.48 0.01 -19.78
N TYR A 59 6.79 -0.15 -19.89
CA TYR A 59 7.72 0.97 -19.99
C TYR A 59 7.59 1.77 -21.28
N ALA A 60 7.06 1.18 -22.36
CA ALA A 60 6.85 1.89 -23.61
C ALA A 60 5.70 2.90 -23.52
N LYS A 61 4.70 2.58 -22.71
CA LYS A 61 3.52 3.43 -22.46
C LYS A 61 3.62 4.23 -21.15
N GLY A 62 4.57 3.88 -20.26
CA GLY A 62 4.66 4.44 -18.91
C GLY A 62 3.48 4.06 -18.00
N ILE A 63 2.81 2.93 -18.27
CA ILE A 63 1.60 2.51 -17.55
C ILE A 63 1.87 1.28 -16.69
N LYS A 64 1.40 1.30 -15.45
CA LYS A 64 1.32 0.12 -14.58
C LYS A 64 -0.04 -0.54 -14.72
N TYR A 65 -0.03 -1.83 -15.07
CA TYR A 65 -1.21 -2.66 -15.18
C TYR A 65 -1.32 -3.60 -13.98
N PRO A 66 -2.33 -3.44 -13.12
CA PRO A 66 -2.65 -4.41 -12.08
C PRO A 66 -3.43 -5.56 -12.72
N LEU A 67 -2.74 -6.65 -13.02
CA LEU A 67 -3.40 -7.89 -13.44
C LEU A 67 -4.03 -8.52 -12.21
N ALA A 68 -5.32 -8.83 -12.26
CA ALA A 68 -6.09 -9.35 -11.14
C ALA A 68 -6.86 -10.61 -11.55
N ASP A 69 -6.57 -11.74 -10.90
CA ASP A 69 -7.31 -12.98 -11.06
C ASP A 69 -6.97 -13.95 -9.92
N PHE A 70 -7.96 -14.63 -9.37
CA PHE A 70 -7.71 -15.65 -8.34
C PHE A 70 -6.86 -16.82 -8.83
N ASN A 71 -6.85 -17.10 -10.13
CA ASN A 71 -6.01 -18.13 -10.74
C ASN A 71 -4.51 -17.89 -10.56
N ILE A 72 -4.07 -16.64 -10.42
CA ILE A 72 -2.64 -16.31 -10.27
C ILE A 72 -2.15 -16.30 -8.81
N THR A 73 -3.03 -16.59 -7.85
CA THR A 73 -2.60 -16.83 -6.47
C THR A 73 -1.67 -18.05 -6.45
N PRO A 74 -0.47 -17.97 -5.86
CA PRO A 74 0.45 -19.11 -5.78
C PRO A 74 -0.16 -20.31 -5.05
N ASP A 75 0.23 -21.53 -5.45
CA ASP A 75 -0.19 -22.77 -4.79
C ASP A 75 0.50 -22.98 -3.44
N VAL A 76 1.75 -22.49 -3.33
CA VAL A 76 2.56 -22.56 -2.13
C VAL A 76 3.29 -21.24 -1.94
N ALA A 77 3.23 -20.71 -0.72
CA ALA A 77 4.06 -19.60 -0.27
C ALA A 77 5.06 -20.14 0.77
N ILE A 78 6.35 -19.91 0.57
CA ILE A 78 7.40 -20.21 1.55
C ILE A 78 7.87 -18.89 2.13
N VAL A 79 7.44 -18.59 3.34
CA VAL A 79 7.75 -17.36 4.06
C VAL A 79 8.96 -17.62 4.96
N ASP A 80 10.17 -17.48 4.40
CA ASP A 80 11.43 -17.70 5.11
C ASP A 80 12.05 -16.35 5.48
N PRO A 81 12.04 -15.96 6.78
CA PRO A 81 12.56 -14.68 7.23
C PRO A 81 14.06 -14.48 6.95
N ALA A 82 14.83 -15.56 6.81
CA ALA A 82 16.25 -15.50 6.48
C ALA A 82 16.49 -14.77 5.14
N LEU A 83 15.54 -14.84 4.19
CA LEU A 83 15.64 -14.17 2.90
C LEU A 83 15.39 -12.65 2.97
N ALA A 84 14.77 -12.18 4.03
CA ALA A 84 14.53 -10.76 4.29
C ALA A 84 15.53 -10.14 5.29
N GLU A 85 16.43 -10.94 5.85
CA GLU A 85 17.33 -10.50 6.93
C GLU A 85 18.24 -9.35 6.53
N THR A 86 18.71 -9.34 5.29
CA THR A 86 19.64 -8.34 4.77
C THR A 86 18.97 -7.16 4.08
N MET A 87 17.66 -6.99 4.21
CA MET A 87 16.95 -5.86 3.62
C MET A 87 17.52 -4.52 4.10
N PRO A 88 17.83 -3.59 3.16
CA PRO A 88 18.29 -2.25 3.53
C PRO A 88 17.23 -1.49 4.34
N LYS A 89 17.68 -0.61 5.24
CA LYS A 89 16.77 0.19 6.10
C LYS A 89 15.65 0.91 5.35
N LYS A 90 15.98 1.59 4.24
CA LYS A 90 14.97 2.29 3.42
C LYS A 90 13.91 1.32 2.88
N LEU A 91 14.34 0.17 2.36
CA LEU A 91 13.41 -0.84 1.86
C LEU A 91 12.53 -1.37 2.99
N THR A 92 13.12 -1.68 4.16
CA THR A 92 12.37 -2.12 5.35
C THR A 92 11.30 -1.11 5.75
N ALA A 93 11.64 0.19 5.79
CA ALA A 93 10.71 1.26 6.12
C ALA A 93 9.54 1.33 5.12
N HIS A 94 9.84 1.42 3.84
CA HIS A 94 8.82 1.61 2.82
C HIS A 94 7.93 0.38 2.66
N THR A 95 8.49 -0.82 2.65
CA THR A 95 7.69 -2.05 2.51
C THR A 95 6.89 -2.36 3.77
N GLY A 96 7.40 -2.02 4.96
CA GLY A 96 6.66 -2.19 6.21
C GLY A 96 5.46 -1.24 6.30
N MET A 97 5.61 0.02 5.88
CA MET A 97 4.48 0.97 5.82
C MET A 97 3.48 0.62 4.73
N ASP A 98 3.93 0.01 3.63
CA ASP A 98 3.07 -0.59 2.61
C ASP A 98 2.19 -1.70 3.21
N ALA A 99 2.79 -2.65 3.95
CA ALA A 99 2.06 -3.71 4.64
C ALA A 99 1.07 -3.17 5.68
N LEU A 100 1.42 -2.11 6.43
CA LEU A 100 0.49 -1.44 7.34
C LEU A 100 -0.70 -0.84 6.58
N THR A 101 -0.44 -0.21 5.44
CA THR A 101 -1.48 0.38 4.60
C THR A 101 -2.40 -0.71 4.03
N HIS A 102 -1.86 -1.84 3.58
CA HIS A 102 -2.64 -3.01 3.17
C HIS A 102 -3.65 -3.44 4.25
N CYS A 103 -3.18 -3.59 5.48
CA CYS A 103 -4.05 -3.96 6.60
C CYS A 103 -5.11 -2.89 6.91
N MET A 104 -4.73 -1.61 6.95
CA MET A 104 -5.63 -0.51 7.25
C MET A 104 -6.74 -0.36 6.20
N GLU A 105 -6.38 -0.41 4.92
CA GLU A 105 -7.37 -0.31 3.84
C GLU A 105 -8.25 -1.55 3.77
N ALA A 106 -7.69 -2.76 3.84
CA ALA A 106 -8.48 -3.99 3.86
C ALA A 106 -9.47 -4.01 5.03
N TYR A 107 -9.10 -3.47 6.19
CA TYR A 107 -9.96 -3.43 7.35
C TYR A 107 -11.16 -2.50 7.16
N VAL A 108 -11.01 -1.32 6.55
CA VAL A 108 -12.12 -0.38 6.33
C VAL A 108 -12.85 -0.57 5.00
N SER A 109 -12.31 -1.35 4.08
CA SER A 109 -12.86 -1.63 2.77
C SER A 109 -14.35 -2.04 2.81
N THR A 110 -15.09 -1.72 1.77
CA THR A 110 -16.49 -2.20 1.61
C THR A 110 -16.57 -3.72 1.43
N CYS A 111 -15.47 -4.37 1.02
CA CYS A 111 -15.33 -5.82 0.89
C CYS A 111 -14.82 -6.51 2.19
N ALA A 112 -14.63 -5.76 3.28
CA ALA A 112 -14.16 -6.31 4.54
C ALA A 112 -15.12 -7.37 5.10
N SER A 113 -14.57 -8.42 5.68
CA SER A 113 -15.30 -9.56 6.25
C SER A 113 -14.63 -10.03 7.54
N MET A 114 -15.29 -10.89 8.32
CA MET A 114 -14.70 -11.48 9.54
C MET A 114 -13.35 -12.19 9.25
N PHE A 115 -13.18 -12.75 8.07
CA PHE A 115 -11.94 -13.43 7.67
C PHE A 115 -10.81 -12.44 7.37
N THR A 116 -11.12 -11.35 6.67
CA THR A 116 -10.15 -10.29 6.36
C THR A 116 -9.83 -9.46 7.60
N ASP A 117 -10.82 -9.19 8.45
CA ASP A 117 -10.68 -8.41 9.68
C ASP A 117 -9.70 -9.06 10.66
N ALA A 118 -9.82 -10.37 10.88
CA ALA A 118 -8.92 -11.10 11.79
C ALA A 118 -7.45 -10.97 11.36
N ASN A 119 -7.17 -11.07 10.06
CA ASN A 119 -5.83 -10.92 9.52
C ASN A 119 -5.37 -9.46 9.55
N ALA A 120 -6.21 -8.52 9.12
CA ALA A 120 -5.87 -7.10 9.09
C ALA A 120 -5.54 -6.55 10.48
N LEU A 121 -6.38 -6.85 11.49
CA LEU A 121 -6.16 -6.38 12.87
C LEU A 121 -4.90 -7.00 13.49
N HIS A 122 -4.64 -8.28 13.24
CA HIS A 122 -3.40 -8.92 13.69
C HIS A 122 -2.19 -8.30 13.02
N GLY A 123 -2.24 -8.11 11.69
CA GLY A 123 -1.16 -7.45 10.93
C GLY A 123 -0.88 -6.03 11.40
N ILE A 124 -1.91 -5.21 11.67
CA ILE A 124 -1.74 -3.85 12.20
C ILE A 124 -0.95 -3.87 13.52
N ARG A 125 -1.34 -4.74 14.46
CA ARG A 125 -0.66 -4.85 15.75
C ARG A 125 0.81 -5.23 15.57
N GLU A 126 1.09 -6.29 14.84
CA GLU A 126 2.44 -6.80 14.62
C GLU A 126 3.32 -5.75 13.93
N ILE A 127 2.82 -5.13 12.86
CA ILE A 127 3.61 -4.16 12.10
C ILE A 127 3.91 -2.92 12.95
N VAL A 128 2.94 -2.37 13.67
CA VAL A 128 3.17 -1.17 14.50
C VAL A 128 4.15 -1.42 15.64
N GLU A 129 4.17 -2.65 16.19
CA GLU A 129 5.10 -3.03 17.23
C GLU A 129 6.51 -3.31 16.70
N TRP A 130 6.63 -4.05 15.59
CA TRP A 130 7.89 -4.64 15.16
C TRP A 130 8.61 -3.86 14.06
N LEU A 131 7.91 -3.03 13.27
CA LEU A 131 8.54 -2.31 12.18
C LEU A 131 9.69 -1.38 12.63
N PRO A 132 9.56 -0.58 13.69
CA PRO A 132 10.69 0.24 14.17
C PRO A 132 11.91 -0.58 14.61
N LYS A 133 11.68 -1.73 15.23
CA LYS A 133 12.74 -2.65 15.67
C LYS A 133 13.42 -3.32 14.47
N SER A 134 12.62 -3.78 13.48
CA SER A 134 13.11 -4.34 12.22
C SER A 134 13.94 -3.32 11.43
N TYR A 135 13.49 -2.05 11.39
CA TYR A 135 14.25 -0.94 10.81
C TYR A 135 15.58 -0.69 11.51
N ALA A 136 15.62 -0.87 12.83
CA ALA A 136 16.87 -0.79 13.61
C ALA A 136 17.80 -1.98 13.37
N GLY A 137 17.33 -3.08 12.77
CA GLY A 137 18.12 -4.26 12.40
C GLY A 137 17.98 -5.43 13.38
N ASP A 138 16.94 -5.44 14.20
CA ASP A 138 16.63 -6.55 15.10
C ASP A 138 16.17 -7.80 14.32
N HIS A 139 16.78 -8.96 14.59
CA HIS A 139 16.51 -10.21 13.85
C HIS A 139 15.12 -10.79 14.13
N GLU A 140 14.69 -10.78 15.39
CA GLU A 140 13.36 -11.26 15.77
C GLU A 140 12.27 -10.38 15.11
N ALA A 141 12.48 -9.07 15.14
CA ALA A 141 11.58 -8.13 14.47
C ALA A 141 11.51 -8.33 12.94
N ARG A 142 12.60 -8.75 12.31
CA ARG A 142 12.57 -9.09 10.87
C ARG A 142 11.72 -10.31 10.58
N GLN A 143 11.74 -11.31 11.46
CA GLN A 143 10.86 -12.47 11.35
C GLN A 143 9.40 -12.03 11.49
N HIS A 144 9.04 -11.31 12.56
CA HIS A 144 7.69 -10.79 12.76
C HIS A 144 7.20 -9.99 11.56
N MET A 145 8.03 -9.09 11.02
CA MET A 145 7.66 -8.29 9.85
C MET A 145 7.47 -9.14 8.59
N HIS A 146 8.26 -10.21 8.41
CA HIS A 146 8.13 -11.09 7.26
C HIS A 146 6.86 -11.93 7.29
N GLU A 147 6.45 -12.37 8.48
CA GLU A 147 5.18 -13.05 8.71
C GLU A 147 3.99 -12.08 8.63
N ALA A 148 4.10 -10.90 9.26
CA ALA A 148 3.03 -9.89 9.28
C ALA A 148 2.65 -9.38 7.89
N GLN A 149 3.64 -9.19 6.98
CA GLN A 149 3.34 -8.78 5.61
C GLN A 149 2.57 -9.87 4.85
N CYS A 150 2.87 -11.14 5.07
CA CYS A 150 2.12 -12.25 4.48
C CYS A 150 0.67 -12.25 4.99
N ILE A 151 0.46 -12.05 6.30
CA ILE A 151 -0.87 -11.90 6.91
C ILE A 151 -1.62 -10.70 6.31
N ALA A 152 -0.94 -9.56 6.10
CA ALA A 152 -1.50 -8.41 5.40
C ALA A 152 -1.97 -8.78 3.98
N GLY A 153 -1.18 -9.60 3.27
CA GLY A 153 -1.54 -10.11 1.95
C GLY A 153 -2.81 -10.95 1.94
N ILE A 154 -2.96 -11.83 2.92
CA ILE A 154 -4.18 -12.63 3.09
C ILE A 154 -5.39 -11.73 3.35
N ALA A 155 -5.22 -10.66 4.13
CA ALA A 155 -6.28 -9.70 4.39
C ALA A 155 -6.71 -8.97 3.12
N PHE A 156 -5.77 -8.29 2.42
CA PHE A 156 -6.14 -7.44 1.29
C PHE A 156 -6.41 -8.20 -0.01
N SER A 157 -5.91 -9.43 -0.17
CA SER A 157 -6.21 -10.23 -1.37
C SER A 157 -7.71 -10.52 -1.52
N SER A 158 -8.46 -10.52 -0.42
CA SER A 158 -9.91 -10.71 -0.41
C SER A 158 -10.68 -9.47 0.07
N GLY A 159 -10.08 -8.66 0.96
CA GLY A 159 -10.67 -7.42 1.46
C GLY A 159 -10.54 -6.26 0.49
N LEU A 160 -9.64 -6.38 -0.49
CA LEU A 160 -9.24 -5.33 -1.43
C LEU A 160 -8.65 -4.11 -0.73
N LEU A 161 -8.41 -3.05 -1.47
CA LEU A 161 -7.68 -1.86 -1.03
C LEU A 161 -8.57 -0.60 -1.15
N GLY A 162 -7.99 0.57 -1.04
CA GLY A 162 -8.69 1.84 -1.11
C GLY A 162 -7.87 2.95 -1.77
N ILE A 163 -8.20 4.19 -1.44
CA ILE A 163 -7.67 5.37 -2.14
C ILE A 163 -6.23 5.75 -1.77
N VAL A 164 -5.65 5.22 -0.70
CA VAL A 164 -4.21 5.38 -0.45
C VAL A 164 -3.44 4.75 -1.61
N HIS A 165 -3.77 3.49 -1.93
CA HIS A 165 -3.16 2.78 -3.05
C HIS A 165 -3.49 3.42 -4.39
N SER A 166 -4.73 3.85 -4.61
CA SER A 166 -5.12 4.56 -5.84
C SER A 166 -4.24 5.78 -6.11
N MET A 167 -4.03 6.62 -5.09
CA MET A 167 -3.14 7.78 -5.21
C MET A 167 -1.67 7.38 -5.39
N ALA A 168 -1.19 6.39 -4.65
CA ALA A 168 0.20 5.92 -4.75
C ALA A 168 0.53 5.34 -6.13
N HIS A 169 -0.41 4.63 -6.76
CA HIS A 169 -0.26 4.12 -8.13
C HIS A 169 -0.06 5.25 -9.14
N LYS A 170 -0.77 6.38 -8.96
CA LYS A 170 -0.79 7.46 -9.95
C LYS A 170 0.28 8.51 -9.70
N THR A 171 0.76 8.66 -8.47
CA THR A 171 1.86 9.57 -8.14
C THR A 171 3.24 8.96 -8.36
N GLY A 172 3.35 7.62 -8.35
CA GLY A 172 4.64 6.93 -8.39
C GLY A 172 5.53 7.28 -9.57
N ALA A 173 4.98 7.50 -10.76
CA ALA A 173 5.71 7.80 -12.00
C ALA A 173 5.24 9.10 -12.67
N ALA A 174 4.53 9.98 -11.94
CA ALA A 174 3.91 11.17 -12.52
C ALA A 174 4.91 12.33 -12.74
N PHE A 175 6.05 12.34 -12.06
CA PHE A 175 6.95 13.48 -11.97
C PHE A 175 8.25 13.24 -12.75
N GLU A 176 8.79 14.30 -13.37
CA GLU A 176 9.92 14.23 -14.30
C GLU A 176 11.24 13.89 -13.59
N ASN A 177 11.43 14.42 -12.37
CA ASN A 177 12.71 14.31 -11.66
C ASN A 177 12.88 13.02 -10.85
N GLY A 178 11.97 12.05 -10.98
CA GLY A 178 12.09 10.77 -10.29
C GLY A 178 10.76 10.11 -9.97
N HIS A 179 10.83 9.03 -9.19
CA HIS A 179 9.66 8.26 -8.79
C HIS A 179 9.41 8.41 -7.29
N ILE A 180 8.14 8.67 -6.91
CA ILE A 180 7.74 8.48 -5.52
C ILE A 180 7.65 6.96 -5.28
N ILE A 181 8.48 6.47 -4.36
CA ILE A 181 8.50 5.05 -4.00
C ILE A 181 7.15 4.68 -3.40
N HIS A 182 6.55 3.59 -3.89
CA HIS A 182 5.17 3.18 -3.56
C HIS A 182 4.89 3.15 -2.06
N GLY A 183 5.71 2.45 -1.28
CA GLY A 183 5.52 2.39 0.18
C GLY A 183 5.75 3.73 0.90
N ALA A 184 6.59 4.63 0.35
CA ALA A 184 6.72 5.99 0.87
C ALA A 184 5.48 6.83 0.56
N ALA A 185 4.89 6.69 -0.64
CA ALA A 185 3.62 7.32 -0.99
C ALA A 185 2.51 6.87 -0.03
N ASN A 186 2.36 5.55 0.16
CA ASN A 186 1.38 4.99 1.08
C ASN A 186 1.56 5.56 2.50
N ALA A 187 2.79 5.62 3.00
CA ALA A 187 3.09 6.17 4.32
C ALA A 187 2.70 7.65 4.47
N MET A 188 2.97 8.48 3.45
CA MET A 188 2.63 9.91 3.45
C MET A 188 1.11 10.15 3.35
N TYR A 189 0.38 9.27 2.64
CA TYR A 189 -1.03 9.48 2.35
C TYR A 189 -1.95 8.85 3.40
N LEU A 190 -1.53 7.79 4.09
CA LEU A 190 -2.36 7.00 4.99
C LEU A 190 -3.06 7.85 6.06
N GLY A 191 -2.33 8.75 6.74
CA GLY A 191 -2.91 9.61 7.76
C GLY A 191 -4.00 10.55 7.20
N LYS A 192 -3.78 11.10 6.01
CA LYS A 192 -4.74 11.99 5.33
C LYS A 192 -6.00 11.22 4.88
N VAL A 193 -5.82 10.00 4.39
CA VAL A 193 -6.96 9.16 3.99
C VAL A 193 -7.76 8.67 5.21
N ILE A 194 -7.11 8.40 6.34
CA ILE A 194 -7.84 8.12 7.60
C ILE A 194 -8.73 9.30 7.98
N GLN A 195 -8.22 10.55 7.92
CA GLN A 195 -9.02 11.75 8.18
C GLN A 195 -10.18 11.89 7.19
N TRP A 196 -9.94 11.62 5.89
CA TRP A 196 -10.98 11.66 4.86
C TRP A 196 -12.05 10.60 5.09
N ASN A 197 -11.67 9.34 5.26
CA ASN A 197 -12.57 8.21 5.42
C ASN A 197 -13.32 8.25 6.77
N SER A 198 -12.79 8.91 7.79
CA SER A 198 -13.45 9.05 9.10
C SER A 198 -14.74 9.88 9.06
N LYS A 199 -15.08 10.52 7.94
CA LYS A 199 -16.39 11.14 7.72
C LYS A 199 -17.47 10.09 7.37
N ASP A 200 -17.10 8.89 6.99
CA ASP A 200 -18.00 7.73 6.94
C ASP A 200 -18.11 7.11 8.34
N PRO A 201 -19.33 6.97 8.89
CA PRO A 201 -19.53 6.50 10.26
C PRO A 201 -18.96 5.09 10.51
N ARG A 202 -19.09 4.17 9.55
CA ARG A 202 -18.56 2.80 9.67
C ARG A 202 -17.04 2.82 9.70
N ALA A 203 -16.42 3.60 8.83
CA ALA A 203 -14.97 3.72 8.81
C ALA A 203 -14.45 4.38 10.09
N ALA A 204 -15.13 5.43 10.61
CA ALA A 204 -14.77 6.07 11.87
C ALA A 204 -14.78 5.10 13.05
N GLU A 205 -15.84 4.29 13.20
CA GLU A 205 -15.91 3.25 14.24
C GLU A 205 -14.77 2.24 14.11
N ARG A 206 -14.44 1.80 12.90
CA ARG A 206 -13.38 0.83 12.64
C ARG A 206 -11.99 1.40 12.94
N TYR A 207 -11.69 2.65 12.56
CA TYR A 207 -10.43 3.32 12.94
C TYR A 207 -10.33 3.55 14.46
N ALA A 208 -11.41 3.97 15.11
CA ALA A 208 -11.45 4.12 16.56
C ALA A 208 -11.21 2.76 17.28
N TYR A 209 -11.76 1.67 16.75
CA TYR A 209 -11.51 0.32 17.27
C TYR A 209 -10.04 -0.05 17.16
N VAL A 210 -9.40 0.19 15.99
CA VAL A 210 -7.95 -0.04 15.81
C VAL A 210 -7.15 0.76 16.85
N ALA A 211 -7.46 2.04 17.01
CA ALA A 211 -6.75 2.90 17.95
C ALA A 211 -6.87 2.38 19.40
N LYS A 212 -8.10 2.09 19.83
CA LYS A 212 -8.38 1.73 21.21
C LYS A 212 -8.03 0.29 21.56
N GLU A 213 -8.55 -0.67 20.79
CA GLU A 213 -8.51 -2.08 21.16
C GLU A 213 -7.27 -2.81 20.62
N ILE A 214 -6.69 -2.32 19.53
CA ILE A 214 -5.52 -2.97 18.90
C ILE A 214 -4.22 -2.29 19.30
N LEU A 215 -4.20 -0.96 19.27
CA LEU A 215 -2.98 -0.17 19.52
C LEU A 215 -2.96 0.48 20.91
N HIS A 216 -4.03 0.35 21.69
CA HIS A 216 -4.15 0.90 23.06
C HIS A 216 -3.80 2.39 23.16
N LEU A 217 -4.20 3.17 22.13
CA LEU A 217 -3.96 4.60 22.08
C LEU A 217 -4.94 5.34 23.00
N PRO A 218 -4.55 6.52 23.52
CA PRO A 218 -5.42 7.31 24.39
C PRO A 218 -6.55 7.98 23.58
N GLY A 219 -7.73 8.11 24.19
CA GLY A 219 -8.91 8.81 23.67
C GLY A 219 -10.19 8.22 24.23
N GLU A 220 -11.22 9.06 24.37
CA GLU A 220 -12.55 8.68 24.88
C GLU A 220 -13.62 8.72 23.79
N THR A 221 -13.42 9.57 22.77
CA THR A 221 -14.32 9.69 21.62
C THR A 221 -13.67 9.12 20.36
N ASN A 222 -14.48 8.81 19.34
CA ASN A 222 -13.95 8.35 18.05
C ASN A 222 -13.02 9.38 17.43
N GLU A 223 -13.33 10.67 17.54
CA GLU A 223 -12.51 11.76 17.02
C GLU A 223 -11.12 11.79 17.69
N GLU A 224 -11.08 11.68 19.03
CA GLU A 224 -9.82 11.63 19.77
C GLU A 224 -8.99 10.39 19.42
N LEU A 225 -9.63 9.22 19.32
CA LEU A 225 -8.99 7.97 18.96
C LEU A 225 -8.44 8.01 17.52
N ILE A 226 -9.19 8.56 16.57
CA ILE A 226 -8.74 8.73 15.18
C ILE A 226 -7.57 9.72 15.12
N ALA A 227 -7.63 10.83 15.85
CA ALA A 227 -6.51 11.77 15.93
C ALA A 227 -5.26 11.12 16.51
N ALA A 228 -5.39 10.30 17.56
CA ALA A 228 -4.29 9.52 18.12
C ALA A 228 -3.72 8.49 17.13
N LEU A 229 -4.58 7.85 16.32
CA LEU A 229 -4.16 6.93 15.27
C LEU A 229 -3.36 7.65 14.17
N VAL A 230 -3.83 8.80 13.70
CA VAL A 230 -3.11 9.62 12.72
C VAL A 230 -1.76 10.05 13.27
N GLN A 231 -1.71 10.50 14.54
CA GLN A 231 -0.45 10.86 15.18
C GLN A 231 0.50 9.66 15.29
N LYS A 232 -0.01 8.47 15.62
CA LYS A 232 0.81 7.25 15.67
C LYS A 232 1.45 6.91 14.32
N ILE A 233 0.73 7.13 13.20
CA ILE A 233 1.28 6.95 11.85
C ILE A 233 2.36 7.98 11.55
N ARG A 234 2.16 9.25 11.93
CA ARG A 234 3.16 10.30 11.81
C ARG A 234 4.43 9.97 12.59
N ASP A 235 4.28 9.50 13.83
CA ASP A 235 5.40 9.09 14.69
C ASP A 235 6.19 7.90 14.06
N LEU A 236 5.49 6.96 13.42
CA LEU A 236 6.12 5.88 12.68
C LEU A 236 6.91 6.41 11.48
N ASN A 237 6.34 7.31 10.68
CA ASN A 237 7.05 7.93 9.56
C ASN A 237 8.34 8.62 10.03
N ASP A 238 8.28 9.35 11.15
CA ASP A 238 9.46 10.01 11.72
C ASP A 238 10.53 9.01 12.19
N GLN A 239 10.12 7.94 12.89
CA GLN A 239 11.04 6.88 13.34
C GLN A 239 11.71 6.15 12.18
N LEU A 240 11.01 6.02 11.06
CA LEU A 240 11.46 5.34 9.85
C LEU A 240 12.19 6.27 8.86
N ASN A 241 12.34 7.54 9.20
CA ASN A 241 12.89 8.59 8.32
C ASN A 241 12.14 8.72 6.98
N ILE A 242 10.82 8.51 6.99
CA ILE A 242 9.94 8.76 5.86
C ILE A 242 9.42 10.21 5.93
N PRO A 243 9.36 10.96 4.83
CA PRO A 243 8.78 12.31 4.82
C PRO A 243 7.29 12.29 5.18
N GLN A 244 6.80 13.40 5.74
CA GLN A 244 5.38 13.54 6.09
C GLN A 244 4.53 14.04 4.91
N SER A 245 5.17 14.56 3.86
CA SER A 245 4.49 15.18 2.71
C SER A 245 5.25 14.96 1.41
N ILE A 246 4.55 15.14 0.28
CA ILE A 246 5.18 15.13 -1.05
C ILE A 246 6.19 16.29 -1.18
N LYS A 247 5.90 17.44 -0.57
CA LYS A 247 6.79 18.60 -0.57
C LYS A 247 8.13 18.31 0.11
N ASP A 248 8.12 17.48 1.17
CA ASP A 248 9.32 17.12 1.91
C ASP A 248 9.98 15.83 1.38
N TYR A 249 9.52 15.33 0.24
CA TYR A 249 10.03 14.12 -0.38
C TYR A 249 11.24 14.44 -1.27
N ALA A 250 12.38 13.83 -0.95
CA ALA A 250 13.56 13.80 -1.81
C ALA A 250 13.72 12.44 -2.51
N ASN A 251 14.54 12.40 -3.56
CA ASN A 251 14.75 11.18 -4.32
C ASN A 251 15.24 10.03 -3.44
N GLY A 252 14.68 8.85 -3.67
CA GLY A 252 14.95 7.67 -2.86
C GLY A 252 14.11 7.57 -1.58
N GLY A 253 13.08 8.40 -1.41
CA GLY A 253 12.10 8.28 -0.32
C GLY A 253 12.62 8.76 1.05
N VAL A 254 13.48 9.75 1.05
CA VAL A 254 14.02 10.38 2.27
C VAL A 254 13.50 11.81 2.40
N LYS A 255 13.65 12.38 3.60
CA LYS A 255 13.33 13.78 3.86
C LYS A 255 14.28 14.72 3.12
N VAL A 256 13.74 15.87 2.69
CA VAL A 256 14.52 16.96 2.11
C VAL A 256 15.52 17.48 3.14
N ASP A 257 16.78 17.64 2.72
CA ASP A 257 17.87 18.26 3.46
C ASP A 257 18.89 18.91 2.52
N ALA A 258 20.06 19.32 3.03
CA ALA A 258 21.08 20.00 2.21
C ALA A 258 21.70 19.09 1.13
N GLU A 259 21.69 17.77 1.32
CA GLU A 259 22.24 16.78 0.39
C GLU A 259 21.15 16.14 -0.50
N ASN A 260 19.92 16.15 -0.03
CA ASN A 260 18.77 15.55 -0.66
C ASN A 260 17.71 16.63 -1.01
N PRO A 261 17.80 17.28 -2.17
CA PRO A 261 16.88 18.33 -2.56
C PRO A 261 15.47 17.80 -2.82
N GLN A 262 14.49 18.68 -2.69
CA GLN A 262 13.09 18.40 -3.03
C GLN A 262 12.97 17.83 -4.45
N MET A 263 12.25 16.71 -4.60
CA MET A 263 12.07 16.04 -5.87
C MET A 263 10.91 16.64 -6.69
N VAL A 264 9.80 16.97 -6.02
CA VAL A 264 8.56 17.42 -6.69
C VAL A 264 8.33 18.89 -6.36
N SER A 265 8.54 19.79 -7.33
CA SER A 265 8.24 21.21 -7.17
C SER A 265 6.72 21.46 -7.08
N GLU A 266 6.34 22.56 -6.44
CA GLU A 266 4.92 22.95 -6.35
C GLU A 266 4.30 23.20 -7.73
N GLU A 267 5.05 23.82 -8.64
CA GLU A 267 4.61 24.10 -10.01
C GLU A 267 4.30 22.78 -10.75
N GLU A 268 5.23 21.83 -10.72
CA GLU A 268 5.06 20.52 -11.35
C GLU A 268 3.90 19.75 -10.72
N PHE A 269 3.82 19.73 -9.38
CA PHE A 269 2.72 19.07 -8.67
C PHE A 269 1.37 19.62 -9.08
N LEU A 270 1.19 20.95 -9.07
CA LEU A 270 -0.09 21.59 -9.43
C LEU A 270 -0.44 21.38 -10.91
N ALA A 271 0.55 21.35 -11.80
CA ALA A 271 0.34 21.08 -13.22
C ALA A 271 -0.14 19.64 -13.48
N LYS A 272 0.38 18.65 -12.72
CA LYS A 272 0.03 17.23 -12.86
C LYS A 272 -1.21 16.81 -12.07
N LEU A 273 -1.60 17.59 -11.08
CA LEU A 273 -2.64 17.24 -10.11
C LEU A 273 -3.99 16.83 -10.75
N PRO A 274 -4.56 17.54 -11.74
CA PRO A 274 -5.83 17.13 -12.35
C PRO A 274 -5.75 15.78 -13.06
N GLU A 275 -4.64 15.49 -13.73
CA GLU A 275 -4.40 14.22 -14.40
C GLU A 275 -4.27 13.07 -13.36
N ILE A 276 -3.47 13.29 -12.31
CA ILE A 276 -3.29 12.30 -11.23
C ILE A 276 -4.63 12.00 -10.56
N ALA A 277 -5.43 13.03 -10.26
CA ALA A 277 -6.72 12.87 -9.59
C ALA A 277 -7.74 12.11 -10.46
N ALA A 278 -7.83 12.45 -11.76
CA ALA A 278 -8.71 11.73 -12.69
C ALA A 278 -8.30 10.26 -12.85
N ASN A 279 -7.00 9.99 -12.92
CA ASN A 279 -6.48 8.62 -13.01
C ASN A 279 -6.67 7.84 -11.70
N ALA A 280 -6.59 8.49 -10.53
CA ALA A 280 -6.85 7.86 -9.25
C ALA A 280 -8.33 7.47 -9.08
N GLU A 281 -9.28 8.30 -9.55
CA GLU A 281 -10.69 7.95 -9.56
C GLU A 281 -10.96 6.67 -10.37
N GLN A 282 -10.20 6.43 -11.45
CA GLN A 282 -10.34 5.24 -12.31
C GLN A 282 -9.49 4.04 -11.85
N ASP A 283 -8.75 4.17 -10.75
CA ASP A 283 -7.93 3.08 -10.26
C ASP A 283 -8.79 1.94 -9.69
N ALA A 284 -8.32 0.71 -9.89
CA ALA A 284 -9.04 -0.50 -9.47
C ALA A 284 -9.25 -0.60 -7.95
N CYS A 285 -8.49 0.15 -7.14
CA CYS A 285 -8.63 0.16 -5.68
C CYS A 285 -9.67 1.18 -5.18
N THR A 286 -10.10 2.13 -6.02
CA THR A 286 -11.00 3.22 -5.61
C THR A 286 -12.42 2.77 -5.24
N PRO A 287 -13.05 1.80 -5.96
CA PRO A 287 -14.43 1.41 -5.68
C PRO A 287 -14.68 0.84 -4.28
N GLU A 288 -13.67 0.22 -3.68
CA GLU A 288 -13.79 -0.44 -2.38
C GLU A 288 -13.49 0.48 -1.20
N ASN A 289 -13.10 1.74 -1.46
CA ASN A 289 -12.92 2.73 -0.40
C ASN A 289 -14.25 3.01 0.31
N PRO A 290 -14.29 3.09 1.66
CA PRO A 290 -15.57 3.24 2.39
C PRO A 290 -16.30 4.54 2.06
N ARG A 291 -15.57 5.62 1.77
CA ARG A 291 -16.15 6.90 1.35
C ARG A 291 -15.97 7.10 -0.13
N GLU A 292 -17.06 7.29 -0.87
CA GLU A 292 -17.00 7.61 -2.30
C GLU A 292 -16.09 8.83 -2.53
N THR A 293 -15.18 8.73 -3.50
CA THR A 293 -14.16 9.74 -3.76
C THR A 293 -14.08 10.01 -5.26
N LYS A 294 -14.32 11.26 -5.66
CA LYS A 294 -14.27 11.72 -7.04
C LYS A 294 -12.98 12.48 -7.34
N ALA A 295 -12.67 12.73 -8.60
CA ALA A 295 -11.47 13.47 -9.02
C ALA A 295 -11.29 14.79 -8.25
N ALA A 296 -12.36 15.55 -8.06
CA ALA A 296 -12.32 16.80 -7.31
C ALA A 296 -11.94 16.62 -5.82
N ASP A 297 -12.29 15.46 -5.24
CA ASP A 297 -11.91 15.14 -3.87
C ASP A 297 -10.45 14.67 -3.82
N PHE A 298 -10.03 13.84 -4.78
CA PHE A 298 -8.62 13.46 -4.93
C PHE A 298 -7.69 14.67 -5.06
N GLU A 299 -8.09 15.70 -5.80
CA GLU A 299 -7.30 16.93 -5.89
C GLU A 299 -7.10 17.60 -4.52
N LYS A 300 -8.15 17.65 -3.68
CA LYS A 300 -8.07 18.22 -2.34
C LYS A 300 -7.22 17.37 -1.41
N ILE A 301 -7.42 16.04 -1.43
CA ILE A 301 -6.65 15.10 -0.60
C ILE A 301 -5.17 15.14 -0.99
N LEU A 302 -4.86 15.12 -2.29
CA LEU A 302 -3.48 15.20 -2.78
C LEU A 302 -2.81 16.53 -2.41
N LYS A 303 -3.55 17.66 -2.42
CA LYS A 303 -3.05 18.94 -1.90
C LYS A 303 -2.74 18.84 -0.41
N ALA A 304 -3.60 18.21 0.38
CA ALA A 304 -3.33 17.98 1.80
C ALA A 304 -2.08 17.10 2.01
N CYS A 305 -1.87 16.08 1.15
CA CYS A 305 -0.65 15.27 1.15
C CYS A 305 0.59 16.05 0.71
N TYR A 306 0.45 17.03 -0.20
CA TYR A 306 1.58 17.85 -0.65
C TYR A 306 2.00 18.87 0.41
N TYR A 307 1.04 19.59 1.01
CA TYR A 307 1.31 20.67 1.96
C TYR A 307 1.35 20.24 3.43
N ASP A 308 1.11 18.96 3.70
CA ASP A 308 0.94 18.41 5.08
C ASP A 308 -0.14 19.13 5.89
N THR A 309 -1.27 19.44 5.27
CA THR A 309 -2.42 20.03 5.96
C THR A 309 -3.43 18.96 6.37
N ASP A 310 -4.18 19.22 7.46
CA ASP A 310 -5.25 18.31 7.88
C ASP A 310 -6.45 18.36 6.93
N ILE A 311 -7.22 17.27 6.92
CA ILE A 311 -8.46 17.13 6.14
C ILE A 311 -9.64 17.31 7.11
N ASP A 312 -10.36 18.40 6.96
CA ASP A 312 -11.55 18.77 7.75
C ASP A 312 -12.85 18.88 6.92
N PHE A 313 -12.77 18.58 5.61
CA PHE A 313 -13.86 18.68 4.62
C PHE A 313 -14.47 17.32 4.23
#